data_5f2537640cb9cef568f036db7d235dde
#
_entry.id   5f2537640cb9cef568f036db7d235dde
#
_cell.length_a   1.000
_cell.length_b   1.000
_cell.length_c   1.000
_cell.angle_alpha   90.00
_cell.angle_beta   90.00
_cell.angle_gamma   90.00
#
_symmetry.space_group_name_H-M   'P 1'
#
loop_
_entity.id
_entity.type
_entity.pdbx_description
1 polymer ?
#
loop_
_entity_poly.entity_id
_entity_poly.type
_entity_poly.pdbx_seq_one_letter_code
_entity_poly.pdbx_strand_id
1 'polypeptide(L)'
;VDDAGCTAEIFVKFIEMLKDRGVEDLEQLNRMSTLSPDMIKKLPTNHIIIIAKNEVGRINLYRLVSWSHINYFAKRPRIPKSVLNQYREGLLIGSACEAGELYQALLRGLPEADIIKIANFYDFLEIQPLGNNAFMLRDEKSPVKTEEDLKDLNRRIVKLGETLNKPVCGTCDVHFLNPEDEVYRRILMAGQGFSDADQQAPLYLRTTEEMLKEFDYLGPDKAEEVVITNTRMIADMCEKISPVRPDKCPPVIENSDETLRKICYDQAHEMYGEDLPGIVSARLEKELNSIISNGFAVMYIIAQKLVWKSNEDGY
;
A
#
# COMPACT_ATOMS: atom_id res chain seq x y z
N VAL A 1 -16.06 41.66 -12.81
CA VAL A 1 -17.09 41.49 -13.87
C VAL A 1 -16.41 40.87 -15.10
N ASP A 2 -15.21 41.37 -15.50
CA ASP A 2 -14.51 40.90 -16.69
C ASP A 2 -14.03 39.45 -16.59
N ASP A 3 -13.56 39.01 -15.41
CA ASP A 3 -13.11 37.61 -15.22
C ASP A 3 -14.24 36.59 -15.37
N ALA A 4 -15.45 36.91 -14.90
CA ALA A 4 -16.60 36.05 -15.06
C ALA A 4 -17.07 35.98 -16.52
N GLY A 5 -17.02 37.08 -17.25
CA GLY A 5 -17.30 37.15 -18.69
C GLY A 5 -16.31 36.30 -19.51
N CYS A 6 -15.01 36.49 -19.28
CA CYS A 6 -13.97 35.69 -19.94
C CYS A 6 -14.10 34.19 -19.63
N THR A 7 -14.40 33.84 -18.37
CA THR A 7 -14.61 32.44 -17.98
C THR A 7 -15.82 31.83 -18.72
N ALA A 8 -16.92 32.58 -18.82
CA ALA A 8 -18.10 32.12 -19.56
C ALA A 8 -17.80 31.93 -21.07
N GLU A 9 -17.07 32.85 -21.70
CA GLU A 9 -16.68 32.71 -23.11
C GLU A 9 -15.76 31.50 -23.36
N ILE A 10 -14.79 31.27 -22.47
CA ILE A 10 -13.93 30.08 -22.53
C ILE A 10 -14.75 28.80 -22.39
N PHE A 11 -15.72 28.80 -21.45
CA PHE A 11 -16.57 27.64 -21.23
C PHE A 11 -17.44 27.33 -22.46
N VAL A 12 -18.01 28.35 -23.11
CA VAL A 12 -18.79 28.17 -24.36
C VAL A 12 -17.92 27.56 -25.45
N LYS A 13 -16.69 28.08 -25.63
CA LYS A 13 -15.73 27.52 -26.61
C LYS A 13 -15.38 26.06 -26.30
N PHE A 14 -15.20 25.69 -25.04
CA PHE A 14 -14.95 24.30 -24.67
C PHE A 14 -16.15 23.40 -25.02
N ILE A 15 -17.37 23.87 -24.80
CA ILE A 15 -18.59 23.11 -25.18
C ILE A 15 -18.62 22.92 -26.71
N GLU A 16 -18.32 23.92 -27.52
CA GLU A 16 -18.24 23.80 -28.96
C GLU A 16 -17.18 22.77 -29.39
N MET A 17 -15.97 22.86 -28.84
CA MET A 17 -14.89 21.91 -29.11
C MET A 17 -15.24 20.46 -28.70
N LEU A 18 -16.00 20.27 -27.63
CA LEU A 18 -16.47 18.95 -27.18
C LEU A 18 -17.53 18.41 -28.15
N LYS A 19 -18.47 19.23 -28.60
CA LYS A 19 -19.46 18.83 -29.62
C LYS A 19 -18.82 18.41 -30.93
N ASP A 20 -17.81 19.14 -31.39
CA ASP A 20 -17.02 18.77 -32.57
C ASP A 20 -16.31 17.44 -32.46
N ARG A 21 -16.07 16.98 -31.21
CA ARG A 21 -15.49 15.67 -30.89
C ARG A 21 -16.55 14.59 -30.61
N GLY A 22 -17.83 14.88 -30.83
CA GLY A 22 -18.91 13.96 -30.62
C GLY A 22 -19.30 13.74 -29.17
N VAL A 23 -18.95 14.66 -28.26
CA VAL A 23 -19.34 14.62 -26.86
C VAL A 23 -20.66 15.36 -26.68
N GLU A 24 -21.72 14.63 -26.36
CA GLU A 24 -23.07 15.17 -26.24
C GLU A 24 -23.53 15.35 -24.79
N ASP A 25 -22.90 14.62 -23.85
CA ASP A 25 -23.26 14.64 -22.43
C ASP A 25 -22.04 14.50 -21.49
N LEU A 26 -22.27 14.71 -20.18
CA LEU A 26 -21.24 14.63 -19.16
C LEU A 26 -20.73 13.19 -18.94
N GLU A 27 -21.53 12.18 -19.25
CA GLU A 27 -21.10 10.79 -19.10
C GLU A 27 -20.11 10.42 -20.20
N GLN A 28 -20.34 10.87 -21.43
CA GLN A 28 -19.39 10.72 -22.54
C GLN A 28 -18.11 11.51 -22.26
N LEU A 29 -18.22 12.74 -21.74
CA LEU A 29 -17.07 13.54 -21.33
C LEU A 29 -16.24 12.82 -20.27
N ASN A 30 -16.87 12.27 -19.26
CA ASN A 30 -16.19 11.51 -18.20
C ASN A 30 -15.53 10.23 -18.74
N ARG A 31 -16.14 9.55 -19.69
CA ARG A 31 -15.52 8.39 -20.36
C ARG A 31 -14.30 8.77 -21.19
N MET A 32 -14.31 9.94 -21.82
CA MET A 32 -13.17 10.45 -22.59
C MET A 32 -12.06 11.05 -21.73
N SER A 33 -12.37 11.46 -20.50
CA SER A 33 -11.41 12.02 -19.57
C SER A 33 -10.53 10.94 -18.92
N THR A 34 -9.89 10.10 -19.72
CA THR A 34 -8.81 9.24 -19.23
C THR A 34 -7.63 10.13 -18.85
N LEU A 35 -7.42 10.29 -17.53
CA LEU A 35 -6.24 10.96 -17.04
C LEU A 35 -5.00 10.22 -17.57
N SER A 36 -4.11 10.94 -18.24
CA SER A 36 -2.84 10.36 -18.63
C SER A 36 -2.06 9.91 -17.37
N PRO A 37 -1.18 8.90 -17.47
CA PRO A 37 -0.35 8.48 -16.34
C PRO A 37 0.40 9.65 -15.69
N ASP A 38 0.83 10.63 -16.47
CA ASP A 38 1.54 11.80 -15.96
C ASP A 38 0.62 12.78 -15.21
N MET A 39 -0.65 12.87 -15.59
CA MET A 39 -1.64 13.62 -14.81
C MET A 39 -1.97 12.92 -13.49
N ILE A 40 -2.14 11.59 -13.50
CA ILE A 40 -2.38 10.80 -12.28
C ILE A 40 -1.23 11.01 -11.28
N LYS A 41 0.01 11.06 -11.76
CA LYS A 41 1.19 11.30 -10.92
C LYS A 41 1.20 12.68 -10.23
N LYS A 42 0.44 13.65 -10.74
CA LYS A 42 0.34 15.01 -10.17
C LYS A 42 -0.83 15.17 -9.19
N LEU A 43 -1.79 14.25 -9.17
CA LEU A 43 -2.93 14.32 -8.25
C LEU A 43 -2.46 14.22 -6.78
N PRO A 44 -3.18 14.83 -5.84
CA PRO A 44 -2.95 14.62 -4.42
C PRO A 44 -3.17 13.15 -4.05
N THR A 45 -2.50 12.69 -3.01
CA THR A 45 -2.64 11.33 -2.48
C THR A 45 -3.15 11.37 -1.06
N ASN A 46 -3.99 10.40 -0.70
CA ASN A 46 -4.46 10.18 0.65
C ASN A 46 -4.00 8.82 1.15
N HIS A 47 -3.89 8.66 2.46
CA HIS A 47 -3.65 7.36 3.06
C HIS A 47 -4.89 6.48 2.91
N ILE A 48 -4.65 5.18 2.85
CA ILE A 48 -5.68 4.14 2.78
C ILE A 48 -5.17 2.89 3.48
N ILE A 49 -6.05 2.18 4.18
CA ILE A 49 -5.75 0.87 4.74
C ILE A 49 -6.31 -0.20 3.81
N ILE A 50 -5.49 -1.20 3.51
CA ILE A 50 -5.87 -2.35 2.69
C ILE A 50 -5.48 -3.61 3.43
N ILE A 51 -6.47 -4.41 3.85
CA ILE A 51 -6.28 -5.67 4.56
C ILE A 51 -6.64 -6.82 3.63
N ALA A 52 -5.72 -7.76 3.44
CA ALA A 52 -6.00 -9.01 2.74
C ALA A 52 -6.74 -9.95 3.69
N LYS A 53 -8.01 -10.26 3.41
CA LYS A 53 -8.81 -11.14 4.27
C LYS A 53 -8.71 -12.62 3.89
N ASN A 54 -8.22 -12.95 2.72
CA ASN A 54 -8.04 -14.32 2.25
C ASN A 54 -6.95 -14.41 1.19
N GLU A 55 -6.71 -15.59 0.64
CA GLU A 55 -5.65 -15.82 -0.35
C GLU A 55 -5.84 -15.01 -1.65
N VAL A 56 -7.08 -14.82 -2.09
CA VAL A 56 -7.39 -13.96 -3.25
C VAL A 56 -6.99 -12.52 -2.95
N GLY A 57 -7.34 -12.03 -1.77
CA GLY A 57 -6.96 -10.70 -1.31
C GLY A 57 -5.45 -10.52 -1.20
N ARG A 58 -4.72 -11.52 -0.73
CA ARG A 58 -3.25 -11.49 -0.69
C ARG A 58 -2.64 -11.30 -2.07
N ILE A 59 -3.10 -12.04 -3.06
CA ILE A 59 -2.65 -11.91 -4.46
C ILE A 59 -3.00 -10.53 -5.00
N ASN A 60 -4.23 -10.06 -4.78
CA ASN A 60 -4.69 -8.77 -5.25
C ASN A 60 -3.93 -7.61 -4.57
N LEU A 61 -3.63 -7.71 -3.28
CA LEU A 61 -2.79 -6.74 -2.58
C LEU A 61 -1.40 -6.64 -3.22
N TYR A 62 -0.74 -7.76 -3.50
CA TYR A 62 0.56 -7.76 -4.18
C TYR A 62 0.51 -7.16 -5.58
N ARG A 63 -0.57 -7.42 -6.34
CA ARG A 63 -0.79 -6.78 -7.64
C ARG A 63 -0.92 -5.27 -7.50
N LEU A 64 -1.71 -4.79 -6.55
CA LEU A 64 -1.87 -3.36 -6.27
C LEU A 64 -0.56 -2.69 -5.88
N VAL A 65 0.24 -3.33 -5.00
CA VAL A 65 1.56 -2.82 -4.62
C VAL A 65 2.48 -2.77 -5.84
N SER A 66 2.50 -3.80 -6.68
CA SER A 66 3.29 -3.82 -7.92
C SER A 66 2.86 -2.71 -8.88
N TRP A 67 1.56 -2.55 -9.13
CA TRP A 67 1.01 -1.48 -9.97
C TRP A 67 1.39 -0.09 -9.45
N SER A 68 1.31 0.10 -8.12
CA SER A 68 1.63 1.38 -7.49
C SER A 68 3.08 1.82 -7.71
N HIS A 69 4.01 0.87 -7.82
CA HIS A 69 5.43 1.13 -8.05
C HIS A 69 5.79 1.21 -9.53
N ILE A 70 5.26 0.30 -10.35
CA ILE A 70 5.65 0.21 -11.77
C ILE A 70 4.96 1.31 -12.60
N ASN A 71 3.64 1.51 -12.38
CA ASN A 71 2.83 2.36 -13.26
C ASN A 71 2.53 3.74 -12.68
N TYR A 72 2.41 3.85 -11.36
CA TYR A 72 1.87 5.06 -10.71
C TYR A 72 2.82 5.71 -9.69
N PHE A 73 4.08 5.29 -9.64
CA PHE A 73 5.06 5.89 -8.73
C PHE A 73 5.37 7.34 -9.11
N ALA A 74 5.21 8.25 -8.14
CA ALA A 74 5.68 9.63 -8.23
C ALA A 74 5.99 10.15 -6.82
N LYS A 75 7.27 10.18 -6.46
CA LYS A 75 7.81 10.44 -5.11
C LYS A 75 7.41 9.35 -4.09
N ARG A 76 6.23 8.77 -4.22
CA ARG A 76 5.69 7.67 -3.42
C ARG A 76 4.81 6.77 -4.30
N PRO A 77 4.59 5.51 -3.91
CA PRO A 77 3.66 4.64 -4.62
C PRO A 77 2.22 5.18 -4.48
N ARG A 78 1.43 5.04 -5.55
CA ARG A 78 0.04 5.54 -5.63
C ARG A 78 -0.85 4.48 -6.22
N ILE A 79 -2.11 4.44 -5.79
CA ILE A 79 -3.12 3.52 -6.32
C ILE A 79 -4.35 4.34 -6.71
N PRO A 80 -4.67 4.49 -8.00
CA PRO A 80 -5.94 5.07 -8.41
C PRO A 80 -7.11 4.22 -7.89
N LYS A 81 -8.19 4.86 -7.42
CA LYS A 81 -9.39 4.16 -6.93
C LYS A 81 -9.98 3.21 -7.98
N SER A 82 -9.92 3.57 -9.25
CA SER A 82 -10.37 2.72 -10.37
C SER A 82 -9.58 1.42 -10.46
N VAL A 83 -8.26 1.46 -10.26
CA VAL A 83 -7.40 0.28 -10.23
C VAL A 83 -7.65 -0.55 -8.97
N LEU A 84 -7.79 0.11 -7.81
CA LEU A 84 -8.12 -0.58 -6.57
C LEU A 84 -9.44 -1.35 -6.69
N ASN A 85 -10.47 -0.76 -7.31
CA ASN A 85 -11.75 -1.42 -7.51
C ASN A 85 -11.66 -2.68 -8.39
N GLN A 86 -10.75 -2.72 -9.36
CA GLN A 86 -10.53 -3.92 -10.20
C GLN A 86 -9.96 -5.09 -9.41
N TYR A 87 -9.23 -4.82 -8.33
CA TYR A 87 -8.58 -5.84 -7.49
C TYR A 87 -9.16 -5.90 -6.07
N ARG A 88 -10.39 -5.40 -5.88
CA ARG A 88 -11.02 -5.28 -4.54
C ARG A 88 -11.41 -6.63 -3.92
N GLU A 89 -11.58 -7.66 -4.72
CA GLU A 89 -11.98 -8.99 -4.24
C GLU A 89 -10.98 -9.53 -3.20
N GLY A 90 -11.49 -10.01 -2.09
CA GLY A 90 -10.68 -10.54 -0.97
C GLY A 90 -9.98 -9.47 -0.12
N LEU A 91 -10.26 -8.18 -0.36
CA LEU A 91 -9.71 -7.06 0.41
C LEU A 91 -10.78 -6.42 1.30
N LEU A 92 -10.33 -5.87 2.42
CA LEU A 92 -11.07 -4.91 3.24
C LEU A 92 -10.35 -3.56 3.16
N ILE A 93 -11.12 -2.52 2.91
CA ILE A 93 -10.60 -1.17 2.69
C ILE A 93 -11.04 -0.26 3.83
N GLY A 94 -10.07 0.32 4.54
CA GLY A 94 -10.29 1.26 5.64
C GLY A 94 -9.99 2.71 5.27
N SER A 95 -10.66 3.65 5.94
CA SER A 95 -10.55 5.09 5.67
C SER A 95 -9.22 5.72 6.08
N ALA A 96 -8.43 5.00 6.84
CA ALA A 96 -7.14 5.43 7.40
C ALA A 96 -7.22 6.64 8.35
N CYS A 97 -6.05 7.20 8.67
CA CYS A 97 -5.83 8.27 9.65
C CYS A 97 -6.26 9.66 9.14
N GLU A 98 -5.74 10.71 9.78
CA GLU A 98 -5.99 12.11 9.40
C GLU A 98 -5.53 12.46 7.97
N ALA A 99 -4.54 11.74 7.44
CA ALA A 99 -4.10 11.87 6.04
C ALA A 99 -4.98 11.09 5.04
N GLY A 100 -6.00 10.38 5.52
CA GLY A 100 -7.02 9.71 4.72
C GLY A 100 -7.99 10.68 4.06
N GLU A 101 -8.57 10.27 2.94
CA GLU A 101 -9.48 11.12 2.16
C GLU A 101 -10.72 11.53 2.97
N LEU A 102 -11.29 10.63 3.77
CA LEU A 102 -12.48 10.91 4.58
C LEU A 102 -12.18 11.99 5.63
N TYR A 103 -11.11 11.83 6.39
CA TYR A 103 -10.74 12.80 7.41
C TYR A 103 -10.43 14.17 6.80
N GLN A 104 -9.69 14.19 5.69
CA GLN A 104 -9.39 15.41 4.93
C GLN A 104 -10.67 16.10 4.37
N ALA A 105 -11.66 15.31 3.95
CA ALA A 105 -12.94 15.86 3.50
C ALA A 105 -13.71 16.54 4.64
N LEU A 106 -13.69 15.94 5.83
CA LEU A 106 -14.28 16.52 7.04
C LEU A 106 -13.57 17.82 7.45
N LEU A 107 -12.24 17.84 7.45
CA LEU A 107 -11.44 19.04 7.76
C LEU A 107 -11.71 20.19 6.80
N ARG A 108 -11.92 19.90 5.53
CA ARG A 108 -12.23 20.91 4.50
C ARG A 108 -13.69 21.38 4.54
N GLY A 109 -14.53 20.76 5.35
CA GLY A 109 -15.95 21.09 5.43
C GLY A 109 -16.71 20.80 4.13
N LEU A 110 -16.38 19.69 3.43
CA LEU A 110 -17.10 19.29 2.22
C LEU A 110 -18.60 19.09 2.50
N PRO A 111 -19.46 19.25 1.48
CA PRO A 111 -20.89 18.95 1.60
C PRO A 111 -21.14 17.52 2.07
N GLU A 112 -22.16 17.31 2.88
CA GLU A 112 -22.49 16.00 3.46
C GLU A 112 -22.66 14.89 2.41
N ALA A 113 -23.26 15.22 1.27
CA ALA A 113 -23.42 14.27 0.16
C ALA A 113 -22.07 13.76 -0.38
N ASP A 114 -21.06 14.62 -0.44
CA ASP A 114 -19.72 14.24 -0.89
C ASP A 114 -19.01 13.41 0.18
N ILE A 115 -19.16 13.76 1.45
CA ILE A 115 -18.63 12.98 2.58
C ILE A 115 -19.22 11.57 2.59
N ILE A 116 -20.54 11.43 2.43
CA ILE A 116 -21.22 10.14 2.33
C ILE A 116 -20.69 9.34 1.14
N LYS A 117 -20.51 9.95 -0.03
CA LYS A 117 -19.96 9.30 -1.21
C LYS A 117 -18.54 8.79 -0.98
N ILE A 118 -17.69 9.59 -0.31
CA ILE A 118 -16.33 9.19 0.06
C ILE A 118 -16.37 8.02 1.05
N ALA A 119 -17.17 8.12 2.12
CA ALA A 119 -17.27 7.09 3.15
C ALA A 119 -17.80 5.76 2.60
N ASN A 120 -18.71 5.79 1.62
CA ASN A 120 -19.23 4.60 0.98
C ASN A 120 -18.17 3.78 0.22
N PHE A 121 -17.06 4.38 -0.13
CA PHE A 121 -15.95 3.67 -0.77
C PHE A 121 -15.27 2.66 0.16
N TYR A 122 -15.27 2.89 1.48
CA TYR A 122 -14.58 2.08 2.47
C TYR A 122 -15.48 0.97 3.03
N ASP A 123 -14.88 -0.15 3.46
CA ASP A 123 -15.57 -1.25 4.12
C ASP A 123 -15.70 -0.97 5.63
N PHE A 124 -14.74 -0.26 6.21
CA PHE A 124 -14.78 0.24 7.59
C PHE A 124 -14.15 1.64 7.69
N LEU A 125 -14.51 2.36 8.74
CA LEU A 125 -13.99 3.68 9.03
C LEU A 125 -13.04 3.62 10.23
N GLU A 126 -12.15 4.59 10.35
CA GLU A 126 -11.13 4.63 11.39
C GLU A 126 -11.18 5.94 12.16
N ILE A 127 -10.99 5.84 13.48
CA ILE A 127 -10.73 6.97 14.39
C ILE A 127 -9.48 6.64 15.20
N GLN A 128 -8.76 7.68 15.62
CA GLN A 128 -7.51 7.53 16.39
C GLN A 128 -7.57 8.33 17.69
N PRO A 129 -6.72 8.01 18.69
CA PRO A 129 -6.55 8.82 19.89
C PRO A 129 -6.30 10.28 19.56
N LEU A 130 -6.85 11.19 20.36
CA LEU A 130 -6.75 12.63 20.10
C LEU A 130 -5.31 13.11 20.05
N GLY A 131 -4.43 12.50 20.88
CA GLY A 131 -2.99 12.79 20.91
C GLY A 131 -2.29 12.58 19.57
N ASN A 132 -2.75 11.64 18.74
CA ASN A 132 -2.20 11.38 17.41
C ASN A 132 -2.36 12.61 16.49
N ASN A 133 -3.43 13.37 16.67
CA ASN A 133 -3.79 14.51 15.84
C ASN A 133 -3.57 15.87 16.54
N ALA A 134 -2.98 15.87 17.74
CA ALA A 134 -2.76 17.09 18.52
C ALA A 134 -1.82 18.11 17.82
N PHE A 135 -1.04 17.70 16.83
CA PHE A 135 -0.25 18.62 16.01
C PHE A 135 -1.13 19.65 15.28
N MET A 136 -2.40 19.32 14.96
CA MET A 136 -3.32 20.23 14.30
C MET A 136 -3.67 21.44 15.16
N LEU A 137 -3.61 21.30 16.50
CA LEU A 137 -3.86 22.40 17.44
C LEU A 137 -2.77 23.47 17.39
N ARG A 138 -1.59 23.13 16.92
CA ARG A 138 -0.41 24.01 16.79
C ARG A 138 -0.30 24.63 15.40
N ASP A 139 -1.01 24.09 14.40
CA ASP A 139 -1.01 24.62 13.05
C ASP A 139 -2.01 25.78 12.94
N GLU A 140 -1.52 26.99 12.74
CA GLU A 140 -2.34 28.19 12.57
C GLU A 140 -3.33 28.08 11.41
N LYS A 141 -3.00 27.30 10.37
CA LYS A 141 -3.83 27.09 9.19
C LYS A 141 -4.88 26.00 9.38
N SER A 142 -4.73 25.17 10.40
CA SER A 142 -5.70 24.12 10.70
C SER A 142 -7.05 24.72 11.10
N PRO A 143 -8.19 24.17 10.66
CA PRO A 143 -9.50 24.52 11.17
C PRO A 143 -9.73 24.05 12.61
N VAL A 144 -8.94 23.09 13.08
CA VAL A 144 -8.99 22.53 14.45
C VAL A 144 -8.24 23.46 15.38
N LYS A 145 -8.91 23.96 16.42
CA LYS A 145 -8.34 24.91 17.40
C LYS A 145 -8.38 24.39 18.82
N THR A 146 -9.24 23.45 19.12
CA THR A 146 -9.45 22.88 20.45
C THR A 146 -9.47 21.36 20.41
N GLU A 147 -9.22 20.74 21.56
CA GLU A 147 -9.38 19.30 21.71
C GLU A 147 -10.81 18.84 21.41
N GLU A 148 -11.79 19.68 21.71
CA GLU A 148 -13.20 19.38 21.40
C GLU A 148 -13.45 19.30 19.89
N ASP A 149 -12.79 20.11 19.08
CA ASP A 149 -12.85 19.99 17.62
C ASP A 149 -12.34 18.63 17.14
N LEU A 150 -11.27 18.07 17.77
CA LEU A 150 -10.78 16.72 17.46
C LEU A 150 -11.80 15.65 17.87
N LYS A 151 -12.43 15.79 19.05
CA LYS A 151 -13.50 14.88 19.49
C LYS A 151 -14.69 14.92 18.53
N ASP A 152 -15.06 16.10 18.07
CA ASP A 152 -16.18 16.27 17.14
C ASP A 152 -15.89 15.64 15.77
N LEU A 153 -14.68 15.70 15.27
CA LEU A 153 -14.30 14.97 14.05
C LEU A 153 -14.48 13.46 14.24
N ASN A 154 -13.99 12.89 15.33
CA ASN A 154 -14.17 11.47 15.63
C ASN A 154 -15.66 11.11 15.81
N ARG A 155 -16.45 11.93 16.53
CA ARG A 155 -17.91 11.73 16.68
C ARG A 155 -18.63 11.77 15.32
N ARG A 156 -18.22 12.65 14.41
CA ARG A 156 -18.78 12.72 13.06
C ARG A 156 -18.49 11.45 12.27
N ILE A 157 -17.27 10.89 12.39
CA ILE A 157 -16.92 9.62 11.73
C ILE A 157 -17.75 8.47 12.32
N VAL A 158 -17.91 8.42 13.66
CA VAL A 158 -18.76 7.42 14.32
C VAL A 158 -20.20 7.53 13.83
N LYS A 159 -20.76 8.73 13.81
CA LYS A 159 -22.13 9.00 13.32
C LYS A 159 -22.31 8.60 11.86
N LEU A 160 -21.30 8.82 11.04
CA LEU A 160 -21.29 8.43 9.63
C LEU A 160 -21.28 6.91 9.49
N GLY A 161 -20.48 6.21 10.31
CA GLY A 161 -20.48 4.74 10.38
C GLY A 161 -21.85 4.18 10.72
N GLU A 162 -22.52 4.74 11.74
CA GLU A 162 -23.89 4.36 12.11
C GLU A 162 -24.88 4.59 10.96
N THR A 163 -24.83 5.76 10.32
CA THR A 163 -25.72 6.11 9.22
C THR A 163 -25.56 5.18 8.00
N LEU A 164 -24.32 4.77 7.72
CA LEU A 164 -23.98 3.93 6.56
C LEU A 164 -23.88 2.44 6.88
N ASN A 165 -24.17 2.05 8.13
CA ASN A 165 -24.02 0.70 8.64
C ASN A 165 -22.63 0.13 8.38
N LYS A 166 -21.59 0.90 8.69
CA LYS A 166 -20.18 0.52 8.55
C LYS A 166 -19.52 0.48 9.92
N PRO A 167 -18.70 -0.54 10.23
CA PRO A 167 -17.93 -0.58 11.47
C PRO A 167 -16.95 0.60 11.53
N VAL A 168 -16.83 1.21 12.70
CA VAL A 168 -15.81 2.21 13.00
C VAL A 168 -14.82 1.59 13.98
N CYS A 169 -13.53 1.60 13.65
CA CYS A 169 -12.47 1.02 14.46
C CYS A 169 -11.60 2.12 15.09
N GLY A 170 -11.40 2.04 16.40
CA GLY A 170 -10.39 2.83 17.10
C GLY A 170 -9.02 2.17 16.97
N THR A 171 -8.08 2.80 16.27
CA THR A 171 -6.72 2.29 16.05
C THR A 171 -5.69 3.17 16.74
N CYS A 172 -4.56 2.56 17.17
CA CYS A 172 -3.55 3.25 17.96
C CYS A 172 -2.46 3.95 17.12
N ASP A 173 -2.23 3.50 15.88
CA ASP A 173 -1.14 3.99 15.03
C ASP A 173 0.25 3.86 15.69
N VAL A 174 0.58 2.66 16.14
CA VAL A 174 1.79 2.36 16.91
C VAL A 174 3.06 2.57 16.08
N HIS A 175 3.98 3.41 16.60
CA HIS A 175 5.30 3.64 16.01
C HIS A 175 6.45 3.22 16.93
N PHE A 176 6.17 3.04 18.24
CA PHE A 176 7.14 2.56 19.24
C PHE A 176 6.42 1.81 20.36
N LEU A 177 7.18 1.03 21.15
CA LEU A 177 6.59 0.09 22.11
C LEU A 177 6.15 0.79 23.40
N ASN A 178 7.06 1.50 24.06
CA ASN A 178 6.79 2.15 25.34
C ASN A 178 6.80 3.66 25.19
N PRO A 179 6.13 4.42 26.06
CA PRO A 179 6.11 5.89 25.99
C PRO A 179 7.50 6.54 25.92
N GLU A 180 8.49 5.99 26.65
CA GLU A 180 9.86 6.47 26.68
C GLU A 180 10.64 6.23 25.37
N ASP A 181 10.19 5.33 24.53
CA ASP A 181 10.83 5.01 23.23
C ASP A 181 10.61 6.13 22.19
N GLU A 182 9.80 7.13 22.49
CA GLU A 182 9.61 8.31 21.62
C GLU A 182 10.93 8.95 21.21
N VAL A 183 11.94 8.90 22.08
CA VAL A 183 13.26 9.48 21.85
C VAL A 183 13.92 8.89 20.59
N TYR A 184 13.74 7.61 20.32
CA TYR A 184 14.31 6.95 19.13
C TYR A 184 13.65 7.47 17.87
N ARG A 185 12.31 7.60 17.87
CA ARG A 185 11.56 8.18 16.75
C ARG A 185 11.98 9.63 16.51
N ARG A 186 12.15 10.42 17.57
CA ARG A 186 12.62 11.81 17.51
C ARG A 186 13.98 11.92 16.82
N ILE A 187 14.93 11.06 17.18
CA ILE A 187 16.25 11.01 16.55
C ILE A 187 16.15 10.70 15.06
N LEU A 188 15.35 9.70 14.70
CA LEU A 188 15.15 9.32 13.29
C LEU A 188 14.49 10.45 12.48
N MET A 189 13.46 11.10 13.01
CA MET A 189 12.79 12.22 12.35
C MET A 189 13.72 13.42 12.20
N ALA A 190 14.50 13.77 13.23
CA ALA A 190 15.49 14.83 13.16
C ALA A 190 16.54 14.53 12.09
N GLY A 191 17.01 13.28 12.01
CA GLY A 191 17.95 12.83 10.98
C GLY A 191 17.38 12.90 9.53
N GLN A 192 16.06 12.83 9.38
CA GLN A 192 15.35 12.99 8.11
C GLN A 192 15.01 14.46 7.80
N GLY A 193 15.33 15.39 8.69
CA GLY A 193 15.10 16.82 8.50
C GLY A 193 13.69 17.32 8.83
N PHE A 194 12.91 16.57 9.63
CA PHE A 194 11.62 17.06 10.12
C PHE A 194 11.83 18.16 11.16
N SER A 195 11.22 19.31 10.93
CA SER A 195 11.35 20.50 11.80
C SER A 195 10.59 20.37 13.13
N ASP A 196 9.62 19.47 13.21
CA ASP A 196 8.77 19.19 14.35
C ASP A 196 9.18 17.91 15.11
N ALA A 197 10.37 17.39 14.84
CA ALA A 197 10.88 16.15 15.45
C ALA A 197 10.79 16.15 17.00
N ASP A 198 10.97 17.30 17.64
CA ASP A 198 10.88 17.45 19.11
C ASP A 198 9.44 17.46 19.66
N GLN A 199 8.41 17.43 18.79
CA GLN A 199 7.01 17.46 19.18
C GLN A 199 6.32 16.14 18.84
N GLN A 200 6.77 15.06 19.47
CA GLN A 200 6.28 13.71 19.21
C GLN A 200 4.80 13.54 19.61
N ALA A 201 4.05 12.87 18.74
CA ALA A 201 2.75 12.32 19.09
C ALA A 201 2.93 11.05 19.96
N PRO A 202 2.01 10.74 20.88
CA PRO A 202 2.11 9.60 21.80
C PRO A 202 1.74 8.28 21.08
N LEU A 203 2.55 7.86 20.12
CA LEU A 203 2.30 6.71 19.23
C LEU A 203 2.86 5.40 19.78
N TYR A 204 2.77 5.20 21.11
CA TYR A 204 3.17 3.96 21.76
C TYR A 204 2.08 2.88 21.70
N LEU A 205 2.46 1.62 21.94
CA LEU A 205 1.51 0.51 21.99
C LEU A 205 0.67 0.62 23.27
N ARG A 206 -0.61 0.91 23.11
CA ARG A 206 -1.57 0.99 24.20
C ARG A 206 -2.23 -0.36 24.48
N THR A 207 -2.47 -0.63 25.76
CA THR A 207 -3.35 -1.74 26.18
C THR A 207 -4.82 -1.46 25.80
N THR A 208 -5.67 -2.48 25.92
CA THR A 208 -7.10 -2.32 25.70
C THR A 208 -7.72 -1.28 26.64
N GLU A 209 -7.31 -1.30 27.91
CA GLU A 209 -7.79 -0.35 28.93
C GLU A 209 -7.37 1.09 28.59
N GLU A 210 -6.14 1.27 28.14
CA GLU A 210 -5.66 2.59 27.69
C GLU A 210 -6.41 3.06 26.45
N MET A 211 -6.66 2.19 25.49
CA MET A 211 -7.45 2.52 24.30
C MET A 211 -8.91 2.88 24.66
N LEU A 212 -9.56 2.14 25.57
CA LEU A 212 -10.89 2.47 26.04
C LEU A 212 -10.95 3.87 26.69
N LYS A 213 -9.89 4.23 27.43
CA LYS A 213 -9.78 5.57 28.06
C LYS A 213 -9.59 6.68 27.02
N GLU A 214 -8.86 6.42 25.94
CA GLU A 214 -8.67 7.38 24.83
C GLU A 214 -10.01 7.77 24.16
N PHE A 215 -11.00 6.87 24.20
CA PHE A 215 -12.31 7.07 23.59
C PHE A 215 -13.46 7.21 24.58
N ASP A 216 -13.19 7.45 25.87
CA ASP A 216 -14.20 7.58 26.94
C ASP A 216 -15.22 8.71 26.68
N TYR A 217 -14.81 9.74 25.93
CA TYR A 217 -15.68 10.85 25.52
C TYR A 217 -16.82 10.44 24.56
N LEU A 218 -16.78 9.23 24.00
CA LEU A 218 -17.86 8.64 23.20
C LEU A 218 -18.94 7.97 24.07
N GLY A 219 -18.67 7.79 25.36
CA GLY A 219 -19.43 6.98 26.28
C GLY A 219 -18.98 5.49 26.29
N PRO A 220 -19.21 4.76 27.38
CA PRO A 220 -18.64 3.43 27.60
C PRO A 220 -19.03 2.41 26.52
N ASP A 221 -20.30 2.35 26.13
CA ASP A 221 -20.78 1.38 25.14
C ASP A 221 -20.16 1.65 23.76
N LYS A 222 -20.03 2.91 23.36
CA LYS A 222 -19.46 3.28 22.06
C LYS A 222 -17.94 3.12 22.07
N ALA A 223 -17.27 3.40 23.18
CA ALA A 223 -15.83 3.14 23.32
C ALA A 223 -15.54 1.64 23.20
N GLU A 224 -16.31 0.78 23.87
CA GLU A 224 -16.20 -0.66 23.73
C GLU A 224 -16.48 -1.13 22.28
N GLU A 225 -17.52 -0.59 21.66
CA GLU A 225 -17.85 -0.90 20.26
C GLU A 225 -16.68 -0.62 19.32
N VAL A 226 -16.08 0.58 19.35
CA VAL A 226 -15.03 0.97 18.40
C VAL A 226 -13.68 0.35 18.72
N VAL A 227 -13.34 0.11 19.99
CA VAL A 227 -12.05 -0.42 20.44
C VAL A 227 -12.01 -1.95 20.39
N ILE A 228 -13.08 -2.61 20.80
CA ILE A 228 -13.09 -4.08 20.99
C ILE A 228 -13.96 -4.76 19.94
N THR A 229 -15.24 -4.41 19.88
CA THR A 229 -16.21 -5.16 19.08
C THR A 229 -15.90 -5.07 17.59
N ASN A 230 -15.75 -3.86 17.08
CA ASN A 230 -15.53 -3.64 15.65
C ASN A 230 -14.14 -4.08 15.19
N THR A 231 -13.11 -3.88 16.01
CA THR A 231 -11.75 -4.35 15.67
C THR A 231 -11.69 -5.88 15.60
N ARG A 232 -12.36 -6.59 16.53
CA ARG A 232 -12.52 -8.04 16.46
C ARG A 232 -13.30 -8.47 15.24
N MET A 233 -14.43 -7.80 14.95
CA MET A 233 -15.23 -8.09 13.76
C MET A 233 -14.37 -8.03 12.48
N ILE A 234 -13.55 -7.01 12.32
CA ILE A 234 -12.64 -6.89 11.15
C ILE A 234 -11.60 -8.01 11.15
N ALA A 235 -11.03 -8.35 12.31
CA ALA A 235 -10.08 -9.46 12.42
C ALA A 235 -10.73 -10.82 12.09
N ASP A 236 -11.95 -11.06 12.56
CA ASP A 236 -12.69 -12.31 12.32
C ASP A 236 -13.14 -12.47 10.85
N MET A 237 -13.20 -11.38 10.07
CA MET A 237 -13.40 -11.44 8.62
C MET A 237 -12.17 -11.95 7.87
N CYS A 238 -11.01 -12.05 8.53
CA CYS A 238 -9.76 -12.44 7.92
C CYS A 238 -9.48 -13.94 8.18
N GLU A 239 -9.21 -14.67 7.12
CA GLU A 239 -8.76 -16.05 7.18
C GLU A 239 -7.28 -16.11 7.61
N LYS A 240 -6.86 -17.28 8.11
CA LYS A 240 -5.44 -17.51 8.36
C LYS A 240 -4.69 -17.69 7.04
N ILE A 241 -4.00 -16.68 6.61
CA ILE A 241 -3.17 -16.67 5.40
C ILE A 241 -1.71 -16.43 5.74
N SER A 242 -0.80 -16.86 4.85
CA SER A 242 0.62 -16.55 4.95
C SER A 242 0.99 -15.44 3.96
N PRO A 243 1.68 -14.37 4.40
CA PRO A 243 2.18 -13.32 3.48
C PRO A 243 3.10 -13.89 2.40
N VAL A 244 3.92 -14.87 2.76
CA VAL A 244 4.83 -15.58 1.85
C VAL A 244 4.40 -17.04 1.75
N ARG A 245 4.36 -17.57 0.54
CA ARG A 245 4.06 -19.00 0.33
C ARG A 245 5.09 -19.85 1.09
N PRO A 246 4.65 -20.89 1.81
CA PRO A 246 5.57 -21.74 2.56
C PRO A 246 6.46 -22.58 1.62
N ASP A 247 5.96 -22.90 0.43
CA ASP A 247 6.66 -23.75 -0.51
C ASP A 247 7.73 -22.96 -1.26
N LYS A 248 8.90 -23.58 -1.40
CA LYS A 248 9.92 -23.08 -2.30
C LYS A 248 9.47 -23.29 -3.74
N CYS A 249 9.62 -22.25 -4.56
CA CYS A 249 9.28 -22.29 -5.99
C CYS A 249 10.57 -22.10 -6.81
N PRO A 250 11.46 -23.10 -6.89
CA PRO A 250 12.65 -22.99 -7.71
C PRO A 250 12.23 -22.86 -9.18
N PRO A 251 13.00 -22.16 -10.01
CA PRO A 251 12.76 -22.11 -11.44
C PRO A 251 12.91 -23.52 -12.02
N VAL A 252 12.15 -23.79 -13.09
CA VAL A 252 12.20 -25.05 -13.82
C VAL A 252 12.85 -24.80 -15.17
N ILE A 253 13.89 -25.59 -15.48
CA ILE A 253 14.51 -25.62 -16.80
C ILE A 253 14.38 -27.08 -17.30
N GLU A 254 13.72 -27.25 -18.42
CA GLU A 254 13.55 -28.57 -19.03
C GLU A 254 14.92 -29.20 -19.34
N ASN A 255 15.04 -30.50 -19.10
CA ASN A 255 16.28 -31.27 -19.31
C ASN A 255 17.51 -30.65 -18.61
N SER A 256 17.31 -30.08 -17.42
CA SER A 256 18.39 -29.39 -16.69
C SER A 256 19.55 -30.30 -16.35
N ASP A 257 19.29 -31.55 -16.02
CA ASP A 257 20.29 -32.53 -15.62
C ASP A 257 21.23 -32.87 -16.78
N GLU A 258 20.67 -33.19 -17.95
CA GLU A 258 21.41 -33.45 -19.18
C GLU A 258 22.14 -32.20 -19.68
N THR A 259 21.49 -31.05 -19.60
CA THR A 259 22.07 -29.77 -19.99
C THR A 259 23.27 -29.43 -19.12
N LEU A 260 23.18 -29.60 -17.81
CA LEU A 260 24.34 -29.38 -16.91
C LEU A 260 25.48 -30.33 -17.22
N ARG A 261 25.19 -31.63 -17.39
CA ARG A 261 26.20 -32.60 -17.78
C ARG A 261 26.91 -32.18 -19.07
N LYS A 262 26.12 -31.85 -20.09
CA LYS A 262 26.65 -31.40 -21.37
C LYS A 262 27.59 -30.20 -21.25
N ILE A 263 27.15 -29.14 -20.57
CA ILE A 263 27.94 -27.91 -20.34
C ILE A 263 29.29 -28.27 -19.68
N CYS A 264 29.25 -29.09 -18.64
CA CYS A 264 30.44 -29.43 -17.88
C CYS A 264 31.40 -30.33 -18.68
N TYR A 265 30.88 -31.31 -19.46
CA TYR A 265 31.73 -32.15 -20.29
C TYR A 265 32.28 -31.40 -21.49
N ASP A 266 31.49 -30.58 -22.17
CA ASP A 266 31.97 -29.74 -23.28
C ASP A 266 33.14 -28.85 -22.80
N GLN A 267 33.01 -28.23 -21.63
CA GLN A 267 34.10 -27.42 -21.07
C GLN A 267 35.33 -28.27 -20.66
N ALA A 268 35.08 -29.42 -20.10
CA ALA A 268 36.20 -30.34 -19.76
C ALA A 268 36.97 -30.80 -20.99
N HIS A 269 36.29 -31.15 -22.07
CA HIS A 269 36.93 -31.53 -23.34
C HIS A 269 37.68 -30.36 -23.99
N GLU A 270 37.15 -29.14 -23.90
CA GLU A 270 37.86 -27.94 -24.36
C GLU A 270 39.17 -27.72 -23.59
N MET A 271 39.17 -27.96 -22.27
CA MET A 271 40.35 -27.74 -21.42
C MET A 271 41.38 -28.86 -21.47
N TYR A 272 40.94 -30.11 -21.58
CA TYR A 272 41.79 -31.31 -21.41
C TYR A 272 41.88 -32.21 -22.65
N GLY A 273 41.13 -31.90 -23.72
CA GLY A 273 41.11 -32.68 -24.96
C GLY A 273 40.05 -33.78 -24.95
N GLU A 274 39.98 -34.53 -26.07
CA GLU A 274 39.00 -35.61 -26.29
C GLU A 274 39.09 -36.72 -25.22
N ASP A 275 40.30 -37.12 -24.83
CA ASP A 275 40.55 -38.14 -23.82
C ASP A 275 40.77 -37.49 -22.46
N LEU A 276 39.71 -37.42 -21.66
CA LEU A 276 39.79 -36.82 -20.32
C LEU A 276 40.69 -37.65 -19.37
N PRO A 277 41.62 -37.01 -18.65
CA PRO A 277 42.35 -37.67 -17.59
C PRO A 277 41.44 -38.37 -16.58
N GLY A 278 41.74 -39.58 -16.13
CA GLY A 278 40.89 -40.35 -15.22
C GLY A 278 40.54 -39.64 -13.93
N ILE A 279 41.43 -38.77 -13.40
CA ILE A 279 41.17 -37.95 -12.21
C ILE A 279 40.11 -36.88 -12.48
N VAL A 280 40.09 -36.31 -13.69
CA VAL A 280 39.14 -35.29 -14.10
C VAL A 280 37.75 -35.90 -14.29
N SER A 281 37.66 -37.00 -15.06
CA SER A 281 36.38 -37.68 -15.31
C SER A 281 35.75 -38.22 -14.02
N ALA A 282 36.53 -38.82 -13.12
CA ALA A 282 36.04 -39.32 -11.84
C ALA A 282 35.55 -38.22 -10.93
N ARG A 283 36.22 -37.07 -10.93
CA ARG A 283 35.79 -35.92 -10.14
C ARG A 283 34.54 -35.28 -10.71
N LEU A 284 34.45 -35.11 -12.01
CA LEU A 284 33.31 -34.56 -12.71
C LEU A 284 32.04 -35.38 -12.43
N GLU A 285 32.12 -36.71 -12.58
CA GLU A 285 31.02 -37.62 -12.27
C GLU A 285 30.58 -37.53 -10.81
N LYS A 286 31.51 -37.49 -9.87
CA LYS A 286 31.21 -37.37 -8.45
C LYS A 286 30.42 -36.11 -8.14
N GLU A 287 30.84 -34.98 -8.71
CA GLU A 287 30.18 -33.68 -8.44
C GLU A 287 28.84 -33.57 -9.15
N LEU A 288 28.76 -33.92 -10.43
CA LEU A 288 27.51 -33.90 -11.18
C LEU A 288 26.44 -34.80 -10.55
N ASN A 289 26.85 -36.03 -10.13
CA ASN A 289 25.92 -36.92 -9.46
C ASN A 289 25.39 -36.32 -8.14
N SER A 290 26.23 -35.65 -7.36
CA SER A 290 25.81 -34.97 -6.14
C SER A 290 24.85 -33.80 -6.42
N ILE A 291 25.16 -32.95 -7.38
CA ILE A 291 24.36 -31.80 -7.76
C ILE A 291 22.97 -32.24 -8.30
N ILE A 292 22.97 -33.19 -9.22
CA ILE A 292 21.79 -33.68 -9.91
C ILE A 292 20.87 -34.45 -8.95
N SER A 293 21.42 -35.39 -8.17
CA SER A 293 20.65 -36.19 -7.23
C SER A 293 19.96 -35.33 -6.11
N ASN A 294 20.50 -34.16 -5.81
CA ASN A 294 19.90 -33.21 -4.90
C ASN A 294 18.99 -32.17 -5.58
N GLY A 295 18.77 -32.24 -6.89
CA GLY A 295 17.88 -31.37 -7.65
C GLY A 295 18.42 -29.96 -7.86
N PHE A 296 19.74 -29.74 -7.82
CA PHE A 296 20.35 -28.42 -7.93
C PHE A 296 20.84 -28.04 -9.32
N ALA A 297 20.66 -28.91 -10.37
CA ALA A 297 21.13 -28.65 -11.72
C ALA A 297 20.70 -27.27 -12.26
N VAL A 298 19.42 -26.89 -12.04
CA VAL A 298 18.89 -25.61 -12.49
C VAL A 298 19.65 -24.43 -11.87
N MET A 299 19.99 -24.50 -10.59
CA MET A 299 20.71 -23.43 -9.88
C MET A 299 22.13 -23.22 -10.47
N TYR A 300 22.82 -24.31 -10.80
CA TYR A 300 24.13 -24.24 -11.43
C TYR A 300 24.07 -23.66 -12.85
N ILE A 301 23.06 -24.06 -13.64
CA ILE A 301 22.86 -23.50 -14.99
C ILE A 301 22.57 -21.99 -14.91
N ILE A 302 21.75 -21.55 -13.95
CA ILE A 302 21.45 -20.12 -13.76
C ILE A 302 22.72 -19.38 -13.37
N ALA A 303 23.49 -19.90 -12.41
CA ALA A 303 24.75 -19.27 -11.98
C ALA A 303 25.74 -19.15 -13.16
N GLN A 304 25.91 -20.21 -13.97
CA GLN A 304 26.73 -20.17 -15.15
C GLN A 304 26.26 -19.09 -16.15
N LYS A 305 24.98 -19.05 -16.47
CA LYS A 305 24.44 -18.05 -17.40
C LYS A 305 24.63 -16.62 -16.90
N LEU A 306 24.49 -16.37 -15.59
CA LEU A 306 24.72 -15.05 -14.99
C LEU A 306 26.17 -14.60 -15.14
N VAL A 307 27.12 -15.50 -14.83
CA VAL A 307 28.55 -15.21 -14.96
C VAL A 307 28.94 -14.97 -16.43
N TRP A 308 28.46 -15.82 -17.35
CA TRP A 308 28.74 -15.63 -18.76
C TRP A 308 28.18 -14.32 -19.30
N LYS A 309 26.94 -14.00 -18.95
CA LYS A 309 26.35 -12.74 -19.38
C LYS A 309 27.12 -11.52 -18.84
N SER A 310 27.56 -11.58 -17.59
CA SER A 310 28.41 -10.54 -17.02
C SER A 310 29.71 -10.38 -17.81
N ASN A 311 30.39 -11.47 -18.15
CA ASN A 311 31.62 -11.42 -18.94
C ASN A 311 31.39 -10.90 -20.37
N GLU A 312 30.30 -11.31 -21.03
CA GLU A 312 29.92 -10.77 -22.35
C GLU A 312 29.67 -9.28 -22.32
N ASP A 313 29.08 -8.78 -21.24
CA ASP A 313 28.80 -7.36 -21.06
C ASP A 313 30.05 -6.55 -20.61
N GLY A 314 31.20 -7.22 -20.41
CA GLY A 314 32.49 -6.57 -20.10
C GLY A 314 32.73 -6.28 -18.62
N TYR A 315 32.03 -6.98 -17.70
CA TYR A 315 32.22 -6.87 -16.25
C TYR A 315 33.12 -7.98 -15.70
#